data_f8ac76b15af6595ac1b18d0906764824
#
_entry.id   f8ac76b15af6595ac1b18d0906764824
#
_cell.length_a   1.000
_cell.length_b   1.000
_cell.length_c   1.000
_cell.angle_alpha   90.00
_cell.angle_beta   90.00
_cell.angle_gamma   90.00
#
_symmetry.space_group_name_H-M   'P 1'
#
loop_
_entity.id
_entity.type
_entity.pdbx_description
1 polymer ?
#
loop_
_entity_poly.entity_id
_entity_poly.type
_entity_poly.pdbx_seq_one_letter_code
_entity_poly.pdbx_strand_id
1 'polypeptide(L)'
;MTRDNFIQLVRQEQAELRRILLALCLGDEQEADDLAQDTFLRAYEASDRYVGDGAESAWLRRIAWNCFLNSRRSRRAQLETGLERAQAIPGSSQADAAFRYEALYQAIAKLSPTERNAVLLHYMEDRPIAEIAQIMNVAEGTVKSALSRARTHLKIKLY
;
A
#
# COMPACT_ATOMS: atom_id res chain seq x y z
N MET A 1 -8.81 -13.03 -18.02
CA MET A 1 -8.95 -11.59 -18.37
C MET A 1 -8.31 -11.37 -19.72
N THR A 2 -8.99 -10.68 -20.62
CA THR A 2 -8.41 -10.35 -21.92
C THR A 2 -7.39 -9.22 -21.78
N ARG A 3 -6.51 -9.08 -22.78
CA ARG A 3 -5.52 -8.00 -22.82
C ARG A 3 -6.19 -6.62 -22.77
N ASP A 4 -7.27 -6.43 -23.52
CA ASP A 4 -7.98 -5.15 -23.56
C ASP A 4 -8.61 -4.82 -22.19
N ASN A 5 -9.19 -5.81 -21.53
CA ASN A 5 -9.74 -5.65 -20.19
C ASN A 5 -8.64 -5.30 -19.18
N PHE A 6 -7.48 -5.90 -19.32
CA PHE A 6 -6.34 -5.59 -18.45
C PHE A 6 -5.86 -4.16 -18.64
N ILE A 7 -5.72 -3.71 -19.90
CA ILE A 7 -5.31 -2.34 -20.20
C ILE A 7 -6.30 -1.35 -19.59
N GLN A 8 -7.60 -1.63 -19.72
CA GLN A 8 -8.63 -0.78 -19.15
C GLN A 8 -8.55 -0.75 -17.61
N LEU A 9 -8.31 -1.89 -17.00
CA LEU A 9 -8.12 -1.97 -15.55
C LEU A 9 -6.95 -1.09 -15.09
N VAL A 10 -5.81 -1.17 -15.78
CA VAL A 10 -4.64 -0.34 -15.48
C VAL A 10 -5.01 1.15 -15.56
N ARG A 11 -5.68 1.55 -16.63
CA ARG A 11 -6.10 2.94 -16.81
C ARG A 11 -7.02 3.43 -15.70
N GLN A 12 -7.91 2.58 -15.24
CA GLN A 12 -8.86 2.93 -14.17
C GLN A 12 -8.21 3.01 -12.80
N GLU A 13 -7.21 2.13 -12.55
CA GLU A 13 -6.69 1.93 -11.20
C GLU A 13 -5.34 2.60 -10.95
N GLN A 14 -4.61 3.01 -11.99
CA GLN A 14 -3.22 3.44 -11.80
C GLN A 14 -3.07 4.64 -10.87
N ALA A 15 -3.95 5.62 -10.97
CA ALA A 15 -3.84 6.84 -10.15
C ALA A 15 -4.12 6.53 -8.67
N GLU A 16 -5.16 5.75 -8.39
CA GLU A 16 -5.52 5.39 -7.02
C GLU A 16 -4.49 4.45 -6.39
N LEU A 17 -4.01 3.49 -7.18
CA LEU A 17 -2.98 2.56 -6.70
C LEU A 17 -1.69 3.31 -6.33
N ARG A 18 -1.25 4.23 -7.19
CA ARG A 18 -0.06 5.05 -6.89
C ARG A 18 -0.27 5.91 -5.66
N ARG A 19 -1.46 6.44 -5.46
CA ARG A 19 -1.80 7.27 -4.30
C ARG A 19 -1.70 6.48 -3.00
N ILE A 20 -2.29 5.28 -2.96
CA ILE A 20 -2.24 4.46 -1.75
C ILE A 20 -0.83 3.93 -1.49
N LEU A 21 -0.10 3.56 -2.53
CA LEU A 21 1.28 3.13 -2.39
C LEU A 21 2.17 4.28 -1.90
N LEU A 22 1.94 5.49 -2.36
CA LEU A 22 2.69 6.65 -1.89
C LEU A 22 2.49 6.86 -0.38
N ALA A 23 1.25 6.75 0.09
CA ALA A 23 0.95 6.86 1.51
C ALA A 23 1.56 5.70 2.30
N LEU A 24 1.46 4.47 1.78
CA LEU A 24 2.06 3.29 2.41
C LEU A 24 3.58 3.41 2.52
N CYS A 25 4.22 4.02 1.53
CA CYS A 25 5.67 4.27 1.49
C CYS A 25 6.06 5.59 2.15
N LEU A 26 5.15 6.25 2.85
CA LEU A 26 5.40 7.48 3.63
C LEU A 26 5.95 8.63 2.78
N GLY A 27 5.46 8.73 1.54
CA GLY A 27 5.83 9.79 0.63
C GLY A 27 7.05 9.52 -0.23
N ASP A 28 7.64 8.33 -0.13
CA ASP A 28 8.76 7.93 -1.00
C ASP A 28 8.23 7.63 -2.40
N GLU A 29 8.33 8.62 -3.28
CA GLU A 29 7.79 8.56 -4.64
C GLU A 29 8.46 7.45 -5.46
N GLN A 30 9.78 7.29 -5.33
CA GLN A 30 10.51 6.28 -6.10
C GLN A 30 10.09 4.88 -5.68
N GLU A 31 10.01 4.61 -4.39
CA GLU A 31 9.55 3.31 -3.89
C GLU A 31 8.12 3.03 -4.33
N ALA A 32 7.23 4.01 -4.21
CA ALA A 32 5.83 3.87 -4.63
C ALA A 32 5.72 3.56 -6.13
N ASP A 33 6.50 4.25 -6.97
CA ASP A 33 6.50 3.99 -8.40
C ASP A 33 7.03 2.60 -8.74
N ASP A 34 8.11 2.18 -8.09
CA ASP A 34 8.68 0.84 -8.28
C ASP A 34 7.68 -0.23 -7.89
N LEU A 35 6.98 -0.05 -6.77
CA LEU A 35 5.94 -1.00 -6.33
C LEU A 35 4.74 -1.01 -7.26
N ALA A 36 4.34 0.15 -7.79
CA ALA A 36 3.24 0.21 -8.75
C ALA A 36 3.59 -0.54 -10.03
N GLN A 37 4.79 -0.33 -10.56
CA GLN A 37 5.27 -1.05 -11.76
C GLN A 37 5.32 -2.56 -11.52
N ASP A 38 5.89 -2.98 -10.39
CA ASP A 38 5.98 -4.40 -10.03
C ASP A 38 4.58 -5.01 -9.89
N THR A 39 3.66 -4.28 -9.28
CA THR A 39 2.27 -4.71 -9.13
C THR A 39 1.61 -4.97 -10.48
N PHE A 40 1.72 -4.02 -11.41
CA PHE A 40 1.10 -4.17 -12.72
C PHE A 40 1.77 -5.27 -13.55
N LEU A 41 3.08 -5.45 -13.45
CA LEU A 41 3.77 -6.54 -14.13
C LEU A 41 3.29 -7.90 -13.61
N ARG A 42 3.21 -8.06 -12.30
CA ARG A 42 2.74 -9.30 -11.69
C ARG A 42 1.27 -9.55 -12.00
N ALA A 43 0.47 -8.50 -12.01
CA ALA A 43 -0.94 -8.60 -12.39
C ALA A 43 -1.09 -9.05 -13.84
N TYR A 44 -0.29 -8.50 -14.73
CA TYR A 44 -0.29 -8.92 -16.14
C TYR A 44 0.06 -10.41 -16.29
N GLU A 45 1.10 -10.84 -15.60
CA GLU A 45 1.52 -12.25 -15.64
C GLU A 45 0.44 -13.19 -15.09
N ALA A 46 -0.34 -12.75 -14.11
CA ALA A 46 -1.39 -13.54 -13.49
C ALA A 46 -2.77 -13.34 -14.13
N SER A 47 -2.89 -12.45 -15.11
CA SER A 47 -4.19 -12.06 -15.66
C SER A 47 -4.93 -13.22 -16.36
N ASP A 48 -4.20 -14.14 -16.95
CA ASP A 48 -4.80 -15.31 -17.61
C ASP A 48 -5.50 -16.24 -16.62
N ARG A 49 -5.04 -16.26 -15.37
CA ARG A 49 -5.60 -17.10 -14.31
C ARG A 49 -6.65 -16.41 -13.49
N TYR A 50 -6.84 -15.12 -13.69
CA TYR A 50 -7.84 -14.36 -12.95
C TYR A 50 -9.24 -14.74 -13.45
N VAL A 51 -10.08 -15.19 -12.53
CA VAL A 51 -11.49 -15.44 -12.79
C VAL A 51 -12.23 -14.15 -12.53
N GLY A 52 -12.75 -13.54 -13.60
CA GLY A 52 -13.40 -12.22 -13.53
C GLY A 52 -14.67 -12.25 -12.70
N ASP A 53 -14.55 -12.01 -11.41
CA ASP A 53 -15.66 -11.96 -10.45
C ASP A 53 -16.04 -10.53 -10.04
N GLY A 54 -15.50 -9.52 -10.72
CA GLY A 54 -15.77 -8.12 -10.42
C GLY A 54 -14.91 -7.56 -9.29
N ALA A 55 -13.95 -8.31 -8.77
CA ALA A 55 -13.10 -7.90 -7.66
C ALA A 55 -11.68 -7.51 -8.11
N GLU A 56 -11.55 -6.99 -9.33
CA GLU A 56 -10.25 -6.66 -9.92
C GLU A 56 -9.49 -5.63 -9.09
N SER A 57 -10.17 -4.65 -8.53
CA SER A 57 -9.54 -3.62 -7.70
C SER A 57 -8.92 -4.22 -6.44
N ALA A 58 -9.65 -5.07 -5.74
CA ALA A 58 -9.15 -5.76 -4.56
C ALA A 58 -8.00 -6.71 -4.91
N TRP A 59 -8.10 -7.39 -6.04
CA TRP A 59 -7.05 -8.29 -6.54
C TRP A 59 -5.75 -7.52 -6.78
N LEU A 60 -5.81 -6.34 -7.40
CA LEU A 60 -4.63 -5.48 -7.58
C LEU A 60 -4.04 -5.04 -6.24
N ARG A 61 -4.88 -4.69 -5.27
CA ARG A 61 -4.42 -4.28 -3.93
C ARG A 61 -3.72 -5.42 -3.20
N ARG A 62 -4.21 -6.63 -3.39
CA ARG A 62 -3.56 -7.83 -2.82
C ARG A 62 -2.16 -8.02 -3.41
N ILE A 63 -2.03 -7.89 -4.72
CA ILE A 63 -0.71 -7.98 -5.38
C ILE A 63 0.21 -6.88 -4.87
N ALA A 64 -0.29 -5.66 -4.79
CA ALA A 64 0.48 -4.51 -4.30
C ALA A 64 0.96 -4.71 -2.87
N TRP A 65 0.10 -5.22 -2.00
CA TRP A 65 0.46 -5.51 -0.61
C TRP A 65 1.56 -6.56 -0.54
N ASN A 66 1.47 -7.62 -1.34
CA ASN A 66 2.50 -8.65 -1.40
C ASN A 66 3.83 -8.08 -1.91
N CYS A 67 3.79 -7.21 -2.91
CA CYS A 67 5.00 -6.53 -3.41
C CYS A 67 5.64 -5.68 -2.33
N PHE A 68 4.83 -4.96 -1.57
CA PHE A 68 5.31 -4.14 -0.45
C PHE A 68 5.97 -5.01 0.62
N LEU A 69 5.33 -6.11 1.02
CA LEU A 69 5.89 -7.03 2.02
C LEU A 69 7.22 -7.64 1.55
N ASN A 70 7.29 -8.04 0.28
CA ASN A 70 8.50 -8.59 -0.30
C ASN A 70 9.63 -7.55 -0.32
N SER A 71 9.32 -6.32 -0.65
CA SER A 71 10.27 -5.21 -0.62
C SER A 71 10.82 -4.99 0.79
N ARG A 72 9.95 -5.02 1.80
CA ARG A 72 10.37 -4.85 3.20
C ARG A 72 11.25 -6.00 3.68
N ARG A 73 10.95 -7.24 3.30
CA ARG A 73 11.79 -8.40 3.61
C ARG A 73 13.17 -8.27 2.96
N SER A 74 13.21 -7.85 1.70
CA SER A 74 14.46 -7.65 0.98
C SER A 74 15.33 -6.57 1.64
N ARG A 75 14.74 -5.48 2.07
CA ARG A 75 15.45 -4.41 2.79
C ARG A 75 16.01 -4.89 4.12
N ARG A 76 15.23 -5.68 4.86
CA ARG A 76 15.68 -6.25 6.14
C ARG A 76 16.89 -7.16 5.91
N ALA A 77 16.86 -8.00 4.88
CA ALA A 77 17.98 -8.86 4.53
C ALA A 77 19.22 -8.05 4.18
N GLN A 78 19.08 -6.94 3.45
CA GLN A 78 20.18 -6.04 3.11
C GLN A 78 20.79 -5.40 4.37
N LEU A 79 19.96 -4.99 5.32
CA LEU A 79 20.43 -4.43 6.59
C LEU A 79 21.21 -5.46 7.42
N GLU A 80 20.75 -6.71 7.44
CA GLU A 80 21.42 -7.81 8.13
C GLU A 80 22.76 -8.14 7.52
N THR A 81 22.94 -7.89 6.21
CA THR A 81 24.23 -8.10 5.52
C THR A 81 25.13 -6.87 5.53
N GLY A 82 24.76 -5.81 6.23
CA GLY A 82 25.56 -4.61 6.35
C GLY A 82 25.52 -3.66 5.16
N LEU A 83 24.62 -3.90 4.20
CA LEU A 83 24.37 -3.00 3.08
C LEU A 83 23.37 -1.93 3.51
N GLU A 84 23.85 -0.99 4.33
CA GLU A 84 23.01 0.09 4.83
C GLU A 84 22.66 1.05 3.70
N ARG A 85 21.38 1.21 3.45
CA ARG A 85 20.86 2.41 2.80
C ARG A 85 20.24 3.27 3.89
N ALA A 86 20.83 4.44 4.12
CA ALA A 86 20.23 5.45 4.95
C ALA A 86 18.86 5.80 4.34
N GLN A 87 17.81 5.44 5.04
CA GLN A 87 16.47 5.89 4.66
C GLN A 87 16.24 7.26 5.26
N ALA A 88 16.73 8.26 4.57
CA ALA A 88 16.17 9.58 4.75
C ALA A 88 14.74 9.53 4.21
N ILE A 89 13.78 10.04 4.96
CA ILE A 89 12.50 10.38 4.38
C ILE A 89 12.84 11.34 3.23
N PRO A 90 12.61 10.95 1.96
CA PRO A 90 13.04 11.82 0.88
C PRO A 90 12.31 13.15 0.97
N GLY A 91 13.06 14.22 1.02
CA GLY A 91 12.49 15.52 0.80
C GLY A 91 11.84 15.50 -0.57
N SER A 92 10.52 15.65 -0.62
CA SER A 92 9.86 15.70 -1.89
C SER A 92 10.29 16.98 -2.62
N SER A 93 10.43 16.87 -3.93
CA SER A 93 10.75 18.02 -4.77
C SER A 93 9.61 19.03 -4.85
N GLN A 94 8.46 18.73 -4.23
CA GLN A 94 7.32 19.62 -4.11
C GLN A 94 7.14 20.00 -2.64
N ALA A 95 7.88 21.00 -2.20
CA ALA A 95 7.96 21.39 -0.79
C ALA A 95 6.59 21.69 -0.17
N ASP A 96 5.66 22.28 -0.94
CA ASP A 96 4.34 22.64 -0.41
C ASP A 96 3.44 21.42 -0.21
N ALA A 97 3.50 20.44 -1.11
CA ALA A 97 2.73 19.20 -0.98
C ALA A 97 3.32 18.33 0.12
N ALA A 98 4.66 18.26 0.23
CA ALA A 98 5.35 17.51 1.29
C ALA A 98 5.01 18.09 2.67
N PHE A 99 5.01 19.41 2.81
CA PHE A 99 4.69 20.06 4.08
C PHE A 99 3.27 19.77 4.53
N ARG A 100 2.31 19.76 3.57
CA ARG A 100 0.90 19.50 3.86
C ARG A 100 0.66 18.11 4.44
N TYR A 101 1.39 17.10 3.97
CA TYR A 101 1.19 15.71 4.36
C TYR A 101 2.26 15.17 5.32
N GLU A 102 3.26 15.98 5.67
CA GLU A 102 4.36 15.54 6.52
C GLU A 102 3.87 15.06 7.89
N ALA A 103 2.97 15.81 8.53
CA ALA A 103 2.41 15.42 9.83
C ALA A 103 1.64 14.11 9.73
N LEU A 104 0.90 13.91 8.63
CA LEU A 104 0.18 12.67 8.38
C LEU A 104 1.16 11.50 8.21
N TYR A 105 2.18 11.67 7.39
CA TYR A 105 3.17 10.61 7.17
C TYR A 105 3.94 10.27 8.45
N GLN A 106 4.27 11.26 9.27
CA GLN A 106 4.91 11.03 10.57
C GLN A 106 4.00 10.24 11.50
N ALA A 107 2.69 10.53 11.50
CA ALA A 107 1.72 9.82 12.32
C ALA A 107 1.60 8.35 11.88
N ILE A 108 1.41 8.10 10.59
CA ILE A 108 1.25 6.72 10.09
C ILE A 108 2.57 5.94 10.08
N ALA A 109 3.72 6.62 10.11
CA ALA A 109 5.02 5.97 10.23
C ALA A 109 5.17 5.23 11.56
N LYS A 110 4.45 5.65 12.59
CA LYS A 110 4.47 5.00 13.91
C LYS A 110 3.66 3.71 13.93
N LEU A 111 2.81 3.50 12.94
CA LEU A 111 2.02 2.28 12.83
C LEU A 111 2.86 1.15 12.24
N SER A 112 2.57 -0.08 12.66
CA SER A 112 3.15 -1.24 11.97
C SER A 112 2.67 -1.25 10.51
N PRO A 113 3.38 -1.92 9.59
CA PRO A 113 2.93 -2.02 8.21
C PRO A 113 1.50 -2.56 8.07
N THR A 114 1.12 -3.57 8.86
CA THR A 114 -0.23 -4.13 8.86
C THR A 114 -1.27 -3.10 9.31
N GLU A 115 -1.02 -2.39 10.39
CA GLU A 115 -1.90 -1.33 10.87
C GLU A 115 -2.03 -0.22 9.85
N ARG A 116 -0.90 0.20 9.26
CA ARG A 116 -0.87 1.26 8.26
C ARG A 116 -1.71 0.90 7.04
N ASN A 117 -1.50 -0.30 6.48
CA ASN A 117 -2.23 -0.72 5.30
C ASN A 117 -3.73 -0.85 5.58
N ALA A 118 -4.10 -1.41 6.73
CA ALA A 118 -5.51 -1.53 7.12
C ALA A 118 -6.18 -0.15 7.22
N VAL A 119 -5.51 0.82 7.84
CA VAL A 119 -6.02 2.20 7.96
C VAL A 119 -6.19 2.83 6.59
N LEU A 120 -5.18 2.72 5.73
CA LEU A 120 -5.21 3.33 4.41
C LEU A 120 -6.32 2.74 3.54
N LEU A 121 -6.46 1.41 3.55
CA LEU A 121 -7.52 0.75 2.78
C LEU A 121 -8.92 1.12 3.30
N HIS A 122 -9.08 1.25 4.59
CA HIS A 122 -10.37 1.54 5.21
C HIS A 122 -10.77 3.00 5.05
N TYR A 123 -9.88 3.93 5.39
CA TYR A 123 -10.21 5.37 5.44
C TYR A 123 -9.95 6.09 4.12
N MET A 124 -8.90 5.70 3.38
CA MET A 124 -8.56 6.36 2.12
C MET A 124 -9.34 5.79 0.95
N GLU A 125 -9.57 4.47 0.93
CA GLU A 125 -10.27 3.79 -0.15
C GLU A 125 -11.68 3.32 0.21
N ASP A 126 -12.11 3.56 1.44
CA ASP A 126 -13.46 3.23 1.91
C ASP A 126 -13.82 1.76 1.71
N ARG A 127 -12.86 0.85 1.96
CA ARG A 127 -13.08 -0.57 1.79
C ARG A 127 -13.62 -1.20 3.07
N PRO A 128 -14.59 -2.14 2.96
CA PRO A 128 -15.10 -2.84 4.12
C PRO A 128 -14.06 -3.80 4.71
N ILE A 129 -14.22 -4.12 5.97
CA ILE A 129 -13.27 -4.97 6.71
C ILE A 129 -13.10 -6.33 6.04
N ALA A 130 -14.18 -6.93 5.55
CA ALA A 130 -14.13 -8.23 4.87
C ALA A 130 -13.23 -8.18 3.63
N GLU A 131 -13.30 -7.10 2.84
CA GLU A 131 -12.47 -6.91 1.66
C GLU A 131 -11.01 -6.67 2.04
N ILE A 132 -10.76 -5.87 3.07
CA ILE A 132 -9.39 -5.63 3.57
C ILE A 132 -8.76 -6.94 4.03
N ALA A 133 -9.52 -7.79 4.71
CA ALA A 133 -9.05 -9.10 5.15
C ALA A 133 -8.61 -9.96 3.96
N GLN A 134 -9.37 -9.94 2.87
CA GLN A 134 -9.02 -10.65 1.64
C GLN A 134 -7.76 -10.06 0.99
N ILE A 135 -7.67 -8.74 0.91
CA ILE A 135 -6.50 -8.05 0.33
C ILE A 135 -5.23 -8.42 1.11
N MET A 136 -5.31 -8.41 2.42
CA MET A 136 -4.14 -8.65 3.28
C MET A 136 -3.92 -10.12 3.59
N ASN A 137 -4.85 -10.99 3.18
CA ASN A 137 -4.80 -12.43 3.45
C ASN A 137 -4.69 -12.72 4.95
N VAL A 138 -5.55 -12.10 5.74
CA VAL A 138 -5.66 -12.29 7.18
C VAL A 138 -7.13 -12.43 7.58
N ALA A 139 -7.38 -12.85 8.80
CA ALA A 139 -8.75 -12.94 9.33
C ALA A 139 -9.35 -11.54 9.54
N GLU A 140 -10.66 -11.42 9.46
CA GLU A 140 -11.36 -10.15 9.72
C GLU A 140 -11.06 -9.63 11.12
N GLY A 141 -10.95 -10.51 12.11
CA GLY A 141 -10.58 -10.13 13.47
C GLY A 141 -9.22 -9.48 13.55
N THR A 142 -8.27 -9.91 12.71
CA THR A 142 -6.95 -9.29 12.61
C THR A 142 -7.05 -7.86 12.08
N VAL A 143 -7.89 -7.63 11.08
CA VAL A 143 -8.14 -6.28 10.54
C VAL A 143 -8.78 -5.39 11.60
N LYS A 144 -9.81 -5.88 12.30
CA LYS A 144 -10.47 -5.13 13.37
C LYS A 144 -9.50 -4.73 14.47
N SER A 145 -8.64 -5.66 14.88
CA SER A 145 -7.60 -5.40 15.89
C SER A 145 -6.58 -4.37 15.40
N ALA A 146 -6.16 -4.49 14.15
CA ALA A 146 -5.21 -3.54 13.55
C ALA A 146 -5.82 -2.13 13.49
N LEU A 147 -7.07 -2.00 13.07
CA LEU A 147 -7.75 -0.72 13.02
C LEU A 147 -7.93 -0.12 14.43
N SER A 148 -8.25 -0.95 15.41
CA SER A 148 -8.40 -0.50 16.80
C SER A 148 -7.09 0.02 17.36
N ARG A 149 -5.98 -0.71 17.17
CA ARG A 149 -4.66 -0.27 17.60
C ARG A 149 -4.22 1.00 16.88
N ALA A 150 -4.49 1.09 15.59
CA ALA A 150 -4.17 2.27 14.80
C ALA A 150 -4.92 3.50 15.30
N ARG A 151 -6.21 3.37 15.59
CA ARG A 151 -7.02 4.46 16.13
C ARG A 151 -6.46 4.95 17.47
N THR A 152 -6.01 4.05 18.32
CA THR A 152 -5.39 4.40 19.59
C THR A 152 -4.10 5.21 19.36
N HIS A 153 -3.24 4.76 18.44
CA HIS A 153 -1.99 5.46 18.14
C HIS A 153 -2.23 6.81 17.44
N LEU A 154 -3.27 6.92 16.63
CA LEU A 154 -3.57 8.13 15.87
C LEU A 154 -4.52 9.08 16.60
N LYS A 155 -5.09 8.67 17.72
CA LYS A 155 -6.16 9.39 18.43
C LYS A 155 -5.82 10.85 18.74
N ILE A 156 -4.56 11.11 19.06
CA ILE A 156 -4.08 12.46 19.40
C ILE A 156 -3.89 13.31 18.14
N LYS A 157 -3.79 12.69 16.97
CA LYS A 157 -3.43 13.36 15.71
C LYS A 157 -4.61 13.59 14.76
N LEU A 158 -5.72 12.86 14.95
CA LEU A 158 -6.89 12.94 14.07
C LEU A 158 -7.98 13.88 14.64
N TYR A 159 -7.83 14.32 15.87
CA TYR A 159 -8.75 15.25 16.52
C TYR A 159 -8.15 16.61 16.71
#